data_03c039377ba08605f008ecfa1701fb09
#
_entry.id   03c039377ba08605f008ecfa1701fb09
#
_cell.length_a   1.000
_cell.length_b   1.000
_cell.length_c   1.000
_cell.angle_alpha   90.00
_cell.angle_beta   90.00
_cell.angle_gamma   90.00
#
_symmetry.space_group_name_H-M   'P 1'
#
loop_
_entity.id
_entity.type
_entity.pdbx_description
1 polymer ?
#
loop_
_entity_poly.entity_id
_entity_poly.type
_entity_poly.pdbx_seq_one_letter_code
_entity_poly.pdbx_strand_id
1 'polypeptide(L)' 'MSEPTHDIAIIVNGDTRAVPADITIVELLERLGLAGRRVAVERNRAVVPRAEHAATRLADGDRLEVVAFVGGG' A
#
# COMPACT_ATOMS: atom_id res chain seq x y z
N MET A 1 -9.86 8.67 26.85
CA MET A 1 -10.48 7.70 25.93
C MET A 1 -9.93 7.92 24.53
N SER A 2 -9.38 6.89 23.94
CA SER A 2 -8.80 7.04 22.63
C SER A 2 -9.89 6.96 21.56
N GLU A 3 -9.72 7.79 20.55
CA GLU A 3 -10.57 7.73 19.38
C GLU A 3 -10.36 6.41 18.65
N PRO A 4 -11.42 5.78 18.18
CA PRO A 4 -11.23 4.61 17.35
C PRO A 4 -10.52 5.02 16.08
N THR A 5 -9.58 4.20 15.65
CA THR A 5 -8.91 4.42 14.39
C THR A 5 -9.91 4.17 13.27
N HIS A 6 -10.14 5.18 12.45
CA HIS A 6 -11.02 5.01 11.30
C HIS A 6 -10.27 4.27 10.22
N ASP A 7 -10.92 3.27 9.68
CA ASP A 7 -10.38 2.60 8.50
C ASP A 7 -10.73 3.41 7.27
N ILE A 8 -9.86 3.32 6.30
CA ILE A 8 -10.13 3.85 4.97
C ILE A 8 -10.29 2.68 4.01
N ALA A 9 -10.92 2.94 2.89
CA ALA A 9 -11.07 1.94 1.83
C ALA A 9 -10.14 2.31 0.69
N ILE A 10 -9.30 1.37 0.31
CA ILE A 10 -8.41 1.53 -0.85
C ILE A 10 -8.67 0.37 -1.80
N ILE A 11 -8.21 0.53 -3.03
CA ILE A 11 -8.35 -0.52 -4.04
C ILE A 11 -6.94 -0.97 -4.40
N VAL A 12 -6.67 -2.25 -4.20
CA VAL A 12 -5.36 -2.84 -4.49
C VAL A 12 -5.55 -3.90 -5.55
N ASN A 13 -4.97 -3.67 -6.71
CA ASN A 13 -5.08 -4.60 -7.85
C ASN A 13 -6.53 -4.98 -8.12
N GLY A 14 -7.42 -3.99 -8.04
CA GLY A 14 -8.82 -4.18 -8.33
C GLY A 14 -9.68 -4.63 -7.15
N ASP A 15 -9.07 -4.97 -6.02
CA ASP A 15 -9.81 -5.44 -4.85
C ASP A 15 -9.89 -4.34 -3.80
N THR A 16 -11.09 -4.10 -3.30
CA THR A 16 -11.28 -3.14 -2.22
C THR A 16 -10.79 -3.73 -0.90
N ARG A 17 -10.01 -2.97 -0.17
CA ARG A 17 -9.51 -3.35 1.14
C ARG A 17 -9.73 -2.25 2.15
N ALA A 18 -10.11 -2.64 3.35
CA ALA A 18 -10.16 -1.72 4.47
C ALA A 18 -8.81 -1.76 5.18
N VAL A 19 -8.21 -0.60 5.39
CA VAL A 19 -6.92 -0.50 6.06
C VAL A 19 -6.98 0.67 7.02
N PRO A 20 -6.11 0.69 8.04
CA PRO A 20 -6.09 1.81 8.98
C PRO A 20 -5.79 3.12 8.26
N ALA A 21 -6.41 4.20 8.74
CA ALA A 21 -6.10 5.53 8.22
C ALA A 21 -4.62 5.82 8.44
N ASP A 22 -4.03 6.59 7.56
CA ASP A 22 -2.62 6.99 7.62
C ASP A 22 -1.62 5.84 7.45
N ILE A 23 -2.07 4.69 6.99
CA ILE A 23 -1.16 3.59 6.70
C ILE A 23 -0.18 4.00 5.60
N THR A 24 1.07 3.61 5.75
CA THR A 24 2.07 3.86 4.70
C THR A 24 2.09 2.71 3.70
N ILE A 25 2.75 2.94 2.57
CA ILE A 25 2.90 1.87 1.58
C ILE A 25 3.71 0.71 2.16
N VAL A 26 4.73 1.00 2.97
CA VAL A 26 5.49 -0.07 3.62
C VAL A 26 4.57 -0.94 4.49
N GLU A 27 3.72 -0.30 5.27
CA GLU A 27 2.80 -1.04 6.13
C GLU A 27 1.77 -1.82 5.33
N LEU A 28 1.32 -1.26 4.22
CA LEU A 28 0.42 -2.00 3.33
C LEU A 28 1.10 -3.25 2.78
N LEU A 29 2.34 -3.13 2.34
CA LEU A 29 3.07 -4.27 1.80
C LEU A 29 3.25 -5.36 2.86
N GLU A 30 3.46 -4.97 4.12
CA GLU A 30 3.50 -5.94 5.20
C GLU A 30 2.20 -6.70 5.33
N ARG A 31 1.07 -5.98 5.24
CA ARG A 31 -0.24 -6.61 5.33
C ARG A 31 -0.52 -7.56 4.16
N LEU A 32 0.08 -7.27 3.01
CA LEU A 32 -0.07 -8.11 1.83
C LEU A 32 0.89 -9.32 1.84
N GLY A 33 1.75 -9.41 2.85
CA GLY A 33 2.74 -10.48 2.90
C GLY A 33 3.92 -10.25 1.96
N LEU A 34 4.15 -9.00 1.57
CA LEU A 34 5.17 -8.65 0.59
C LEU A 34 6.35 -7.89 1.20
N ALA A 35 6.43 -7.81 2.53
CA ALA A 35 7.53 -7.11 3.18
C ALA A 35 8.86 -7.71 2.75
N GLY A 36 9.80 -6.86 2.40
CA GLY A 36 11.12 -7.30 1.97
C GLY A 36 11.19 -7.86 0.56
N ARG A 37 10.05 -7.95 -0.13
CA ARG A 37 10.01 -8.44 -1.51
C ARG A 37 10.29 -7.29 -2.46
N ARG A 38 10.76 -7.64 -3.65
CA ARG A 38 10.88 -6.67 -4.73
C ARG A 38 9.50 -6.42 -5.30
N VAL A 39 9.04 -5.19 -5.20
CA VAL A 39 7.72 -4.83 -5.71
C VAL A 39 7.80 -3.49 -6.42
N ALA A 40 6.92 -3.32 -7.39
CA ALA A 40 6.67 -2.03 -7.99
C ALA A 40 5.29 -1.59 -7.52
N VAL A 41 5.17 -0.33 -7.13
CA VAL A 41 3.91 0.21 -6.63
C VAL A 41 3.54 1.45 -7.43
N GLU A 42 2.31 1.46 -7.94
CA GLU A 42 1.71 2.67 -8.49
C GLU A 42 0.58 3.09 -7.59
N ARG A 43 0.46 4.39 -7.39
CA ARG A 43 -0.63 4.97 -6.63
C ARG A 43 -1.32 5.96 -7.54
N ASN A 44 -2.59 5.71 -7.82
CA ASN A 44 -3.38 6.58 -8.69
C ASN A 44 -2.65 6.83 -10.02
N ARG A 45 -2.11 5.75 -10.59
CA ARG A 45 -1.42 5.72 -11.88
C ARG A 45 -0.03 6.35 -11.88
N ALA A 46 0.49 6.70 -10.71
CA ALA A 46 1.83 7.27 -10.61
C ALA A 46 2.73 6.30 -9.86
N VAL A 47 3.89 6.02 -10.42
CA VAL A 47 4.85 5.15 -9.76
C VAL A 47 5.34 5.82 -8.48
N VAL A 48 5.37 5.06 -7.40
CA VAL A 48 5.94 5.52 -6.14
C VAL A 48 7.29 4.83 -5.96
N PRO A 49 8.39 5.56 -6.04
CA PRO A 49 9.70 4.95 -5.86
C PRO A 49 9.83 4.27 -4.51
N ARG A 50 10.60 3.20 -4.47
CA ARG A 50 10.79 2.44 -3.24
C ARG A 50 11.25 3.32 -2.08
N ALA A 51 12.13 4.28 -2.36
CA ALA A 51 12.64 5.16 -1.32
C ALA A 51 11.54 6.00 -0.66
N GLU A 52 10.37 6.11 -1.29
CA GLU A 52 9.28 6.91 -0.75
C GLU A 52 8.19 6.07 -0.10
N HIS A 53 8.31 4.74 -0.13
CA HIS A 53 7.24 3.88 0.40
C HIS A 53 6.99 4.11 1.88
N ALA A 54 8.04 4.35 2.65
CA ALA A 54 7.89 4.54 4.09
C ALA A 54 7.29 5.91 4.46
N ALA A 55 7.38 6.87 3.54
CA ALA A 55 6.90 8.23 3.79
C ALA A 55 5.54 8.49 3.15
N THR A 56 5.08 7.62 2.27
CA THR A 56 3.84 7.85 1.54
C THR A 56 2.67 7.25 2.30
N ARG A 57 1.79 8.10 2.78
CA ARG A 57 0.59 7.66 3.48
C ARG A 57 -0.56 7.58 2.50
N LEU A 58 -1.41 6.58 2.69
CA LEU A 58 -2.53 6.33 1.79
C LEU A 58 -3.76 7.08 2.27
N ALA A 59 -4.63 7.39 1.34
CA ALA A 59 -5.87 8.10 1.62
C ALA A 59 -7.05 7.27 1.13
N ASP A 60 -8.21 7.53 1.70
CA ASP A 60 -9.44 6.85 1.29
C ASP A 60 -9.64 7.03 -0.21
N GLY A 61 -9.98 5.94 -0.88
CA GLY A 61 -10.21 5.96 -2.32
C GLY A 61 -8.97 5.78 -3.17
N ASP A 62 -7.79 5.71 -2.57
CA ASP A 62 -6.58 5.49 -3.35
C ASP A 62 -6.63 4.17 -4.11
N ARG A 63 -6.13 4.20 -5.33
CA ARG A 63 -5.99 3.01 -6.16
C ARG A 63 -4.52 2.66 -6.28
N LEU A 64 -4.20 1.43 -5.91
CA LEU A 64 -2.82 0.95 -5.96
C LEU A 64 -2.72 -0.25 -6.87
N GLU A 65 -1.64 -0.27 -7.63
CA GLU A 65 -1.23 -1.45 -8.36
C GLU A 65 0.09 -1.91 -7.77
N VAL A 66 0.12 -3.15 -7.33
CA VAL A 66 1.31 -3.71 -6.69
C VAL A 66 1.71 -4.95 -7.47
N VAL A 67 2.92 -4.93 -8.00
CA VAL A 67 3.45 -6.06 -8.76
C VAL A 67 4.68 -6.58 -8.03
N ALA A 68 4.62 -7.83 -7.61
CA ALA A 68 5.77 -8.47 -6.99
C ALA A 68 6.57 -9.16 -8.08
N PHE A 69 7.87 -8.90 -8.11
CA PHE A 69 8.73 -9.55 -9.09
C PHE A 69 9.09 -10.93 -8.58
N VAL A 70 8.82 -11.93 -9.40
CA VAL A 70 9.19 -13.30 -9.07
C VAL A 70 10.66 -13.40 -9.38
N GLY A 71 11.44 -13.61 -8.37
CA GLY A 71 12.86 -13.53 -8.49
C GLY A 71 13.43 -14.53 -9.45
N GLY A 72 13.73 -14.08 -10.60
CA GLY A 72 14.43 -14.90 -11.55
C GLY A 72 15.91 -14.78 -11.28
N GLY A 73 16.32 -15.48 -10.52
CA GLY A 73 17.71 -15.68 -10.32
C GLY A 73 18.67 -14.63 -10.24
#